data_3b312f86b7cf873e0e3752f0ec2ee91c
#
_entry.id   3b312f86b7cf873e0e3752f0ec2ee91c
#
_cell.length_a   1.000
_cell.length_b   1.000
_cell.length_c   1.000
_cell.angle_alpha   90.00
_cell.angle_beta   90.00
_cell.angle_gamma   90.00
#
_symmetry.space_group_name_H-M   'P 1'
#
loop_
_entity.id
_entity.type
_entity.pdbx_description
1 polymer ?
#
loop_
_entity_poly.entity_id
_entity_poly.type
_entity_poly.pdbx_seq_one_letter_code
_entity_poly.pdbx_strand_id
1 'polypeptide(L)' 'MTQNVTEDDEGKPLKHGNDKVGRVVDVEHGTAYVDPDPGITETVKSKLGWADHDEDTYPLQEESIETITDDEIRLGK' A
#
# COMPACT_ATOMS: atom_id res chain seq x y z
N MET A 1 -1.65 10.11 -15.76
CA MET A 1 -2.07 11.02 -14.72
C MET A 1 -1.66 10.50 -13.36
N THR A 2 -1.06 11.34 -12.55
CA THR A 2 -0.55 10.91 -11.25
C THR A 2 -1.69 10.83 -10.24
N GLN A 3 -1.77 9.70 -9.54
CA GLN A 3 -2.74 9.55 -8.47
C GLN A 3 -2.02 9.79 -7.15
N ASN A 4 -2.55 10.70 -6.38
CA ASN A 4 -1.95 11.05 -5.10
C ASN A 4 -2.78 10.49 -3.95
N VAL A 5 -2.09 9.89 -3.00
CA VAL A 5 -2.72 9.44 -1.78
C VAL A 5 -2.99 10.64 -0.90
N THR A 6 -4.17 10.70 -0.29
CA THR A 6 -4.54 11.77 0.61
C THR A 6 -5.00 11.19 1.93
N GLU A 7 -5.25 12.07 2.90
CA GLU A 7 -5.74 11.62 4.20
C GLU A 7 -7.07 10.87 4.10
N ASP A 8 -7.84 11.16 3.06
CA ASP A 8 -9.11 10.45 2.84
C ASP A 8 -8.90 8.97 2.54
N ASP A 9 -7.69 8.59 2.17
CA ASP A 9 -7.39 7.21 1.84
C ASP A 9 -6.98 6.38 3.06
N GLU A 10 -6.87 6.99 4.23
CA GLU A 10 -6.59 6.24 5.45
C GLU A 10 -7.70 5.25 5.72
N GLY A 11 -7.31 4.06 6.12
CA GLY A 11 -8.25 3.00 6.41
C GLY A 11 -8.60 2.13 5.21
N LYS A 12 -8.20 2.53 4.02
CA LYS A 12 -8.48 1.71 2.83
C LYS A 12 -7.55 0.51 2.77
N PRO A 13 -8.06 -0.65 2.37
CA PRO A 13 -7.20 -1.82 2.18
C PRO A 13 -6.40 -1.67 0.90
N LEU A 14 -5.21 -2.27 0.91
CA LEU A 14 -4.37 -2.37 -0.27
C LEU A 14 -4.58 -3.73 -0.89
N LYS A 15 -4.77 -3.75 -2.19
CA LYS A 15 -4.95 -4.97 -2.95
C LYS A 15 -3.89 -5.11 -4.02
N HIS A 16 -3.34 -6.29 -4.13
CA HIS A 16 -2.41 -6.65 -5.20
C HIS A 16 -3.03 -7.82 -5.94
N GLY A 17 -3.61 -7.54 -7.10
CA GLY A 17 -4.43 -8.54 -7.75
C GLY A 17 -5.68 -8.79 -6.92
N ASN A 18 -5.87 -10.04 -6.50
CA ASN A 18 -6.99 -10.41 -5.64
C ASN A 18 -6.61 -10.53 -4.18
N ASP A 19 -5.36 -10.26 -3.85
CA ASP A 19 -4.86 -10.45 -2.51
C ASP A 19 -4.78 -9.15 -1.74
N LYS A 20 -5.28 -9.16 -0.51
CA LYS A 20 -5.14 -8.03 0.39
C LYS A 20 -3.73 -8.07 0.98
N VAL A 21 -2.98 -7.00 0.80
CA VAL A 21 -1.60 -6.95 1.28
C VAL A 21 -1.42 -6.08 2.51
N GLY A 22 -2.40 -5.26 2.84
CA GLY A 22 -2.30 -4.41 4.01
C GLY A 22 -3.40 -3.37 4.03
N ARG A 23 -3.22 -2.39 4.89
CA ARG A 23 -4.18 -1.29 5.05
C ARG A 23 -3.42 0.00 5.29
N VAL A 24 -3.93 1.08 4.71
CA VAL A 24 -3.34 2.40 4.94
C VAL A 24 -3.71 2.85 6.36
N VAL A 25 -2.71 3.15 7.17
CA VAL A 25 -2.94 3.60 8.55
C VAL A 25 -2.59 5.07 8.74
N ASP A 26 -1.83 5.65 7.82
CA ASP A 26 -1.48 7.05 7.91
C ASP A 26 -1.07 7.56 6.53
N VAL A 27 -1.21 8.85 6.32
CA VAL A 27 -0.76 9.49 5.09
C VAL A 27 -0.06 10.79 5.47
N GLU A 28 1.20 10.92 5.07
CA GLU A 28 1.98 12.12 5.34
C GLU A 28 2.72 12.54 4.08
N HIS A 29 2.60 13.80 3.72
CA HIS A 29 3.34 14.37 2.59
C HIS A 29 3.16 13.59 1.30
N GLY A 30 1.94 13.08 1.08
CA GLY A 30 1.64 12.32 -0.13
C GLY A 30 2.13 10.88 -0.11
N THR A 31 2.64 10.42 1.03
CA THR A 31 3.10 9.05 1.17
C THR A 31 2.17 8.30 2.09
N ALA A 32 1.66 7.17 1.63
CA ALA A 32 0.82 6.30 2.46
C ALA A 32 1.71 5.37 3.27
N TYR A 33 1.39 5.25 4.54
CA TYR A 33 2.05 4.28 5.41
C TYR A 33 1.10 3.13 5.65
N VAL A 34 1.59 1.94 5.46
CA VAL A 34 0.77 0.74 5.40
C VAL A 34 1.13 -0.23 6.51
N ASP A 35 0.10 -0.76 7.16
CA ASP A 35 0.24 -1.86 8.10
C ASP A 35 0.07 -3.14 7.27
N PRO A 36 1.14 -3.93 7.10
CA PRO A 36 1.06 -5.11 6.23
C PRO A 36 0.17 -6.19 6.83
N ASP A 37 -0.55 -6.89 5.96
CA ASP A 37 -1.38 -8.00 6.36
C ASP A 37 -0.49 -9.17 6.80
N PRO A 38 -0.81 -9.85 7.92
CA PRO A 38 -0.01 -11.00 8.36
C PRO A 38 0.10 -12.11 7.33
N GLY A 39 -0.85 -12.18 6.40
CA GLY A 39 -0.83 -13.19 5.35
C GLY A 39 -0.02 -12.83 4.12
N ILE A 40 0.63 -11.66 4.11
CA ILE A 40 1.41 -11.24 2.96
C ILE A 40 2.63 -12.15 2.75
N THR A 41 2.90 -12.49 1.50
CA THR A 41 4.03 -13.36 1.19
C THR A 41 5.32 -12.57 0.99
N GLU A 42 6.45 -13.28 1.10
CA GLU A 42 7.75 -12.67 0.85
C GLU A 42 7.85 -12.13 -0.58
N THR A 43 7.25 -12.83 -1.52
CA THR A 43 7.26 -12.41 -2.92
C THR A 43 6.60 -11.05 -3.08
N VAL A 44 5.45 -10.86 -2.45
CA VAL A 44 4.73 -9.59 -2.53
C VAL A 44 5.51 -8.49 -1.83
N LYS A 45 6.10 -8.79 -0.68
CA LYS A 45 6.94 -7.81 0.03
C LYS A 45 8.09 -7.33 -0.85
N SER A 46 8.74 -8.26 -1.55
CA SER A 46 9.83 -7.92 -2.45
C SER A 46 9.37 -6.99 -3.57
N LYS A 47 8.22 -7.30 -4.16
CA LYS A 47 7.70 -6.49 -5.25
C LYS A 47 7.37 -5.08 -4.81
N LEU A 48 6.96 -4.92 -3.57
CA LEU A 48 6.60 -3.61 -3.03
C LEU A 48 7.79 -2.87 -2.43
N GLY A 49 8.96 -3.50 -2.40
CA GLY A 49 10.13 -2.90 -1.83
C GLY A 49 10.17 -2.95 -0.31
N TRP A 50 9.39 -3.84 0.29
CA TRP A 50 9.28 -3.94 1.74
C TRP A 50 10.14 -5.03 2.37
N ALA A 51 10.83 -5.80 1.55
CA ALA A 51 11.55 -6.97 2.06
C ALA A 51 12.61 -6.64 3.11
N ASP A 52 13.22 -5.47 3.00
CA ASP A 52 14.29 -5.06 3.90
C ASP A 52 13.81 -4.19 5.05
N HIS A 53 12.52 -3.91 5.12
CA HIS A 53 11.98 -3.07 6.19
C HIS A 53 11.65 -3.91 7.41
N ASP A 54 11.96 -3.38 8.56
CA ASP A 54 11.74 -4.04 9.84
C ASP A 54 10.92 -3.14 10.76
N GLU A 55 9.94 -2.47 10.19
CA GLU A 55 9.12 -1.52 10.92
C GLU A 55 7.67 -1.98 10.97
N ASP A 56 6.90 -1.37 11.86
CA ASP A 56 5.48 -1.69 12.01
C ASP A 56 4.66 -1.25 10.81
N THR A 57 5.10 -0.18 10.15
CA THR A 57 4.45 0.29 8.95
C THR A 57 5.46 0.47 7.84
N TYR A 58 5.00 0.36 6.61
CA TYR A 58 5.86 0.49 5.45
C TYR A 58 5.37 1.61 4.54
N PRO A 59 6.28 2.38 3.95
CA PRO A 59 5.87 3.40 3.00
C PRO A 59 5.45 2.77 1.67
N LEU A 60 4.34 3.25 1.13
CA LEU A 60 3.87 2.81 -0.17
C LEU A 60 4.30 3.83 -1.22
N GLN A 61 5.00 3.36 -2.22
CA GLN A 61 5.47 4.23 -3.30
C GLN A 61 4.35 4.47 -4.30
N GLU A 62 4.21 5.72 -4.75
CA GLU A 62 3.21 6.07 -5.73
C GLU A 62 3.33 5.24 -7.00
N GLU A 63 4.54 4.89 -7.37
CA GLU A 63 4.80 4.11 -8.57
C GLU A 63 4.17 2.73 -8.51
N SER A 64 3.93 2.23 -7.31
CA SER A 64 3.30 0.93 -7.12
C SER A 64 1.78 1.01 -7.21
N ILE A 65 1.21 2.18 -7.16
CA ILE A 65 -0.23 2.36 -7.17
C ILE A 65 -0.75 2.33 -8.60
N GLU A 66 -1.66 1.40 -8.88
CA GLU A 66 -2.32 1.34 -10.18
C GLU A 66 -3.53 2.25 -10.20
N THR A 67 -4.37 2.17 -9.17
CA THR A 67 -5.55 3.01 -9.08
C THR A 67 -6.01 3.14 -7.63
N ILE A 68 -6.69 4.22 -7.35
CA ILE A 68 -7.27 4.48 -6.03
C ILE A 68 -8.77 4.62 -6.23
N THR A 69 -9.54 3.77 -5.56
CA THR A 69 -10.99 3.83 -5.60
C THR A 69 -11.52 4.33 -4.26
N ASP A 70 -12.84 4.47 -4.16
CA ASP A 70 -13.45 4.86 -2.89
C ASP A 70 -13.31 3.77 -1.82
N ASP A 71 -13.10 2.53 -2.24
CA ASP A 71 -13.10 1.39 -1.34
C ASP A 71 -11.73 0.81 -1.08
N GLU A 72 -10.78 1.02 -1.97
CA GLU A 72 -9.48 0.37 -1.86
C GLU A 72 -8.43 1.07 -2.69
N ILE A 73 -7.18 0.72 -2.43
CA ILE A 73 -6.06 1.14 -3.27
C ILE A 73 -5.55 -0.11 -3.97
N ARG A 74 -5.50 -0.08 -5.29
CA ARG A 74 -5.02 -1.20 -6.08
C ARG A 74 -3.59 -0.96 -6.51
N LEU A 75 -2.78 -1.98 -6.32
CA LEU A 75 -1.38 -1.93 -6.70
C LEU A 75 -1.18 -2.61 -8.02
N GLY A 76 -0.27 -2.05 -8.82
CA GLY A 76 0.13 -2.66 -10.08
C GLY A 76 1.29 -3.60 -9.84
N LYS A 77 1.31 -4.69 -10.54
CA LYS A 77 2.38 -5.70 -10.49
C LYS A 77 2.48 -6.39 -9.15
#